data_055e000b8f8e352c38bdcc05019470ba
#
_entry.id   055e000b8f8e352c38bdcc05019470ba
#
_cell.length_a   1.000
_cell.length_b   1.000
_cell.length_c   1.000
_cell.angle_alpha   90.00
_cell.angle_beta   90.00
_cell.angle_gamma   90.00
#
_symmetry.space_group_name_H-M   'P 1'
#
loop_
_entity.id
_entity.type
_entity.pdbx_description
1 polymer ?
#
loop_
_entity_poly.entity_id
_entity_poly.type
_entity_poly.pdbx_seq_one_letter_code
_entity_poly.pdbx_strand_id
1 'polypeptide(L)'
;GKFVSRHLNIDIDEAKKIQKNYYKQHGTTLKGMMDNHDVDPDHFLAEVHRLDYSIVGPNHQLNVELKKLEGRKIIYTNANMQHALDVLERIELSNFFDEIYDIKMANYIPKPEIAPYEQLIKQFTIEAESAAMFDDIAKNLVPAKKVGFSSVWIDAGYENFSDDIQSSKQYLDYETTNITEFLE
;
A
#
# COMPACT_ATOMS: atom_id res chain seq x y z
N GLY A 1 12.23 -12.24 0.07
CA GLY A 1 13.52 -12.96 -0.12
C GLY A 1 13.33 -14.45 -0.36
N LYS A 2 12.71 -15.17 0.59
CA LYS A 2 12.62 -16.66 0.53
C LYS A 2 11.93 -17.19 -0.75
N PHE A 3 10.82 -16.60 -1.17
CA PHE A 3 10.15 -16.98 -2.43
C PHE A 3 11.09 -16.81 -3.62
N VAL A 4 11.67 -15.61 -3.78
CA VAL A 4 12.58 -15.29 -4.90
C VAL A 4 13.78 -16.25 -4.93
N SER A 5 14.40 -16.52 -3.78
CA SER A 5 15.53 -17.47 -3.65
C SER A 5 15.16 -18.86 -4.17
N ARG A 6 14.00 -19.41 -3.77
CA ARG A 6 13.56 -20.73 -4.22
C ARG A 6 13.17 -20.74 -5.70
N HIS A 7 12.41 -19.75 -6.13
CA HIS A 7 11.91 -19.68 -7.50
C HIS A 7 13.03 -19.54 -8.53
N LEU A 8 14.06 -18.74 -8.22
CA LEU A 8 15.22 -18.51 -9.09
C LEU A 8 16.39 -19.46 -8.83
N ASN A 9 16.30 -20.32 -7.80
CA ASN A 9 17.37 -21.22 -7.36
C ASN A 9 18.69 -20.48 -7.11
N ILE A 10 18.63 -19.38 -6.36
CA ILE A 10 19.77 -18.52 -5.97
C ILE A 10 19.87 -18.42 -4.45
N ASP A 11 21.00 -17.93 -3.94
CA ASP A 11 21.15 -17.69 -2.51
C ASP A 11 20.24 -16.55 -2.01
N ILE A 12 20.02 -16.52 -0.68
CA ILE A 12 19.08 -15.60 -0.06
C ILE A 12 19.51 -14.13 -0.15
N ASP A 13 20.80 -13.84 -0.19
CA ASP A 13 21.30 -12.47 -0.22
C ASP A 13 21.24 -11.91 -1.65
N GLU A 14 21.47 -12.74 -2.65
CA GLU A 14 21.19 -12.40 -4.06
C GLU A 14 19.70 -12.18 -4.28
N ALA A 15 18.85 -13.05 -3.75
CA ALA A 15 17.40 -12.89 -3.81
C ALA A 15 16.90 -11.57 -3.18
N LYS A 16 17.48 -11.14 -2.04
CA LYS A 16 17.16 -9.84 -1.43
C LYS A 16 17.58 -8.66 -2.32
N LYS A 17 18.72 -8.75 -3.01
CA LYS A 17 19.16 -7.71 -3.96
C LYS A 17 18.19 -7.60 -5.13
N ILE A 18 17.79 -8.74 -5.72
CA ILE A 18 16.79 -8.79 -6.78
C ILE A 18 15.45 -8.20 -6.31
N GLN A 19 14.98 -8.61 -5.13
CA GLN A 19 13.76 -8.09 -4.53
C GLN A 19 13.78 -6.56 -4.40
N LYS A 20 14.88 -6.01 -3.85
CA LYS A 20 15.05 -4.56 -3.70
C LYS A 20 15.10 -3.84 -5.05
N ASN A 21 15.77 -4.45 -6.03
CA ASN A 21 15.87 -3.90 -7.38
C ASN A 21 14.51 -3.87 -8.08
N TYR A 22 13.75 -4.98 -8.01
CA TYR A 22 12.40 -5.05 -8.60
C TYR A 22 11.43 -4.09 -7.93
N TYR A 23 11.50 -3.94 -6.60
CA TYR A 23 10.72 -2.93 -5.90
C TYR A 23 11.00 -1.51 -6.45
N LYS A 24 12.29 -1.18 -6.68
CA LYS A 24 12.69 0.13 -7.21
C LYS A 24 12.26 0.34 -8.67
N GLN A 25 12.40 -0.68 -9.52
CA GLN A 25 12.17 -0.56 -10.97
C GLN A 25 10.70 -0.75 -11.37
N HIS A 26 9.97 -1.61 -10.65
CA HIS A 26 8.62 -2.05 -11.02
C HIS A 26 7.55 -1.68 -9.97
N GLY A 27 7.91 -0.94 -8.92
CA GLY A 27 6.99 -0.57 -7.84
C GLY A 27 6.74 -1.68 -6.80
N THR A 28 6.78 -2.95 -7.20
CA THR A 28 6.71 -4.11 -6.32
C THR A 28 7.62 -5.24 -6.79
N THR A 29 8.02 -6.10 -5.84
CA THR A 29 8.74 -7.34 -6.17
C THR A 29 7.88 -8.25 -7.05
N LEU A 30 6.57 -8.33 -6.78
CA LEU A 30 5.64 -9.14 -7.58
C LEU A 30 5.67 -8.74 -9.05
N LYS A 31 5.50 -7.44 -9.34
CA LYS A 31 5.49 -6.94 -10.72
C LYS A 31 6.79 -7.29 -11.44
N GLY A 32 7.96 -7.09 -10.79
CA GLY A 32 9.25 -7.47 -11.35
C GLY A 32 9.39 -8.98 -11.60
N MET A 33 8.85 -9.82 -10.72
CA MET A 33 8.85 -11.28 -10.91
C MET A 33 7.92 -11.72 -12.04
N MET A 34 6.75 -11.10 -12.18
CA MET A 34 5.83 -11.36 -13.31
C MET A 34 6.45 -10.98 -14.65
N ASP A 35 7.06 -9.79 -14.72
CA ASP A 35 7.61 -9.25 -15.97
C ASP A 35 8.85 -10.03 -16.46
N ASN A 36 9.62 -10.63 -15.56
CA ASN A 36 10.93 -11.21 -15.88
C ASN A 36 11.01 -12.74 -15.70
N HIS A 37 10.07 -13.37 -14.97
CA HIS A 37 10.22 -14.76 -14.54
C HIS A 37 8.95 -15.61 -14.64
N ASP A 38 7.92 -15.14 -15.34
CA ASP A 38 6.64 -15.86 -15.54
C ASP A 38 6.04 -16.42 -14.24
N VAL A 39 6.04 -15.61 -13.18
CA VAL A 39 5.52 -15.99 -11.87
C VAL A 39 4.01 -15.86 -11.84
N ASP A 40 3.32 -16.90 -11.38
CA ASP A 40 1.91 -16.82 -11.01
C ASP A 40 1.73 -15.85 -9.82
N PRO A 41 1.03 -14.72 -10.03
CA PRO A 41 0.88 -13.71 -8.99
C PRO A 41 0.10 -14.20 -7.78
N ASP A 42 -0.90 -15.07 -7.96
CA ASP A 42 -1.70 -15.60 -6.86
C ASP A 42 -0.89 -16.52 -5.95
N HIS A 43 -0.07 -17.38 -6.55
CA HIS A 43 0.84 -18.24 -5.81
C HIS A 43 1.88 -17.40 -5.05
N PHE A 44 2.46 -16.38 -5.70
CA PHE A 44 3.39 -15.46 -5.04
C PHE A 44 2.76 -14.79 -3.82
N LEU A 45 1.58 -14.16 -3.99
CA LEU A 45 0.89 -13.43 -2.93
C LEU A 45 0.50 -14.35 -1.77
N ALA A 46 -0.02 -15.55 -2.08
CA ALA A 46 -0.41 -16.52 -1.05
C ALA A 46 0.79 -16.95 -0.19
N GLU A 47 1.99 -17.00 -0.76
CA GLU A 47 3.18 -17.41 -0.03
C GLU A 47 3.83 -16.28 0.76
N VAL A 48 3.96 -15.09 0.16
CA VAL A 48 4.65 -13.98 0.82
C VAL A 48 3.83 -13.37 1.96
N HIS A 49 2.52 -13.54 1.96
CA HIS A 49 1.60 -13.06 3.00
C HIS A 49 1.32 -14.10 4.10
N ARG A 50 2.00 -15.24 4.11
CA ARG A 50 2.03 -16.13 5.28
C ARG A 50 2.94 -15.56 6.36
N LEU A 51 2.43 -14.53 7.04
CA LEU A 51 3.17 -13.76 8.04
C LEU A 51 2.65 -14.07 9.45
N ASP A 52 3.53 -13.90 10.42
CA ASP A 52 3.13 -13.84 11.82
C ASP A 52 2.70 -12.41 12.16
N TYR A 53 1.38 -12.22 12.32
CA TYR A 53 0.80 -10.92 12.68
C TYR A 53 0.81 -10.65 14.20
N SER A 54 1.37 -11.54 15.02
CA SER A 54 1.41 -11.38 16.49
C SER A 54 2.17 -10.14 16.95
N ILE A 55 3.09 -9.64 16.10
CA ILE A 55 3.89 -8.44 16.34
C ILE A 55 3.08 -7.14 16.20
N VAL A 56 1.90 -7.20 15.58
CA VAL A 56 1.01 -6.05 15.41
C VAL A 56 -0.11 -6.15 16.42
N GLY A 57 -0.42 -5.06 17.09
CA GLY A 57 -1.48 -4.99 18.10
C GLY A 57 -2.53 -3.93 17.77
N PRO A 58 -3.69 -3.95 18.48
CA PRO A 58 -4.74 -2.98 18.29
C PRO A 58 -4.29 -1.55 18.63
N ASN A 59 -4.84 -0.59 17.89
CA ASN A 59 -4.72 0.83 18.18
C ASN A 59 -6.09 1.39 18.55
N HIS A 60 -6.41 1.34 19.86
CA HIS A 60 -7.71 1.77 20.37
C HIS A 60 -7.98 3.26 20.17
N GLN A 61 -6.95 4.10 20.17
CA GLN A 61 -7.10 5.53 19.94
C GLN A 61 -7.47 5.80 18.48
N LEU A 62 -6.82 5.14 17.53
CA LEU A 62 -7.20 5.22 16.11
C LEU A 62 -8.64 4.74 15.89
N ASN A 63 -9.10 3.70 16.62
CA ASN A 63 -10.49 3.25 16.59
C ASN A 63 -11.47 4.37 16.94
N VAL A 64 -11.13 5.17 17.97
CA VAL A 64 -11.97 6.30 18.41
C VAL A 64 -12.05 7.37 17.32
N GLU A 65 -10.91 7.72 16.72
CA GLU A 65 -10.87 8.76 15.69
C GLU A 65 -11.57 8.32 14.40
N LEU A 66 -11.35 7.09 13.95
CA LEU A 66 -12.04 6.55 12.77
C LEU A 66 -13.58 6.51 12.92
N LYS A 67 -14.10 6.36 14.14
CA LYS A 67 -15.55 6.44 14.41
C LYS A 67 -16.13 7.83 14.23
N LYS A 68 -15.34 8.87 14.47
CA LYS A 68 -15.76 10.27 14.31
C LYS A 68 -15.79 10.71 12.84
N LEU A 69 -14.98 10.04 11.99
CA LEU A 69 -14.89 10.39 10.58
C LEU A 69 -16.18 10.01 9.85
N GLU A 70 -16.83 11.00 9.28
CA GLU A 70 -17.92 10.81 8.34
C GLU A 70 -17.41 10.34 6.97
N GLY A 71 -18.30 9.76 6.15
CA GLY A 71 -17.99 9.31 4.81
C GLY A 71 -17.39 7.91 4.75
N ARG A 72 -17.23 7.44 3.53
CA ARG A 72 -16.69 6.09 3.23
C ARG A 72 -15.19 6.02 3.52
N LYS A 73 -14.78 4.87 3.99
CA LYS A 73 -13.38 4.53 4.25
C LYS A 73 -13.00 3.32 3.41
N ILE A 74 -12.00 3.50 2.56
CA ILE A 74 -11.58 2.49 1.58
C ILE A 74 -10.11 2.18 1.80
N ILE A 75 -9.76 0.89 1.89
CA ILE A 75 -8.38 0.45 1.84
C ILE A 75 -7.93 0.34 0.39
N TYR A 76 -6.83 0.96 0.03
CA TYR A 76 -6.13 0.74 -1.23
C TYR A 76 -4.73 0.18 -0.98
N THR A 77 -4.50 -1.07 -1.40
CA THR A 77 -3.27 -1.80 -1.08
C THR A 77 -2.63 -2.48 -2.29
N ASN A 78 -1.27 -2.52 -2.33
CA ASN A 78 -0.52 -3.37 -3.25
C ASN A 78 -0.42 -4.84 -2.78
N ALA A 79 -1.03 -5.17 -1.63
CA ALA A 79 -1.19 -6.54 -1.15
C ALA A 79 -2.50 -7.16 -1.69
N ASN A 80 -2.74 -8.44 -1.41
CA ASN A 80 -4.02 -9.07 -1.68
C ASN A 80 -5.04 -8.81 -0.55
N MET A 81 -6.31 -9.00 -0.86
CA MET A 81 -7.43 -8.79 0.06
C MET A 81 -7.27 -9.58 1.36
N GLN A 82 -6.85 -10.85 1.31
CA GLN A 82 -6.72 -11.67 2.50
C GLN A 82 -5.70 -11.07 3.50
N HIS A 83 -4.55 -10.60 3.00
CA HIS A 83 -3.58 -9.91 3.85
C HIS A 83 -4.16 -8.66 4.51
N ALA A 84 -4.91 -7.85 3.76
CA ALA A 84 -5.54 -6.67 4.33
C ALA A 84 -6.55 -7.04 5.42
N LEU A 85 -7.38 -8.06 5.19
CA LEU A 85 -8.35 -8.56 6.19
C LEU A 85 -7.64 -9.09 7.44
N ASP A 86 -6.58 -9.90 7.30
CA ASP A 86 -5.82 -10.44 8.43
C ASP A 86 -5.21 -9.33 9.29
N VAL A 87 -4.67 -8.28 8.65
CA VAL A 87 -4.13 -7.11 9.35
C VAL A 87 -5.24 -6.34 10.07
N LEU A 88 -6.35 -6.04 9.37
CA LEU A 88 -7.47 -5.30 9.96
C LEU A 88 -8.08 -6.03 11.15
N GLU A 89 -8.22 -7.36 11.08
CA GLU A 89 -8.66 -8.19 12.20
C GLU A 89 -7.69 -8.06 13.38
N ARG A 90 -6.40 -8.16 13.11
CA ARG A 90 -5.35 -8.12 14.15
C ARG A 90 -5.28 -6.78 14.86
N ILE A 91 -5.52 -5.66 14.16
CA ILE A 91 -5.53 -4.31 14.74
C ILE A 91 -6.92 -3.85 15.20
N GLU A 92 -7.93 -4.74 15.15
CA GLU A 92 -9.32 -4.49 15.54
C GLU A 92 -10.00 -3.37 14.74
N LEU A 93 -9.69 -3.27 13.43
CA LEU A 93 -10.25 -2.28 12.51
C LEU A 93 -11.16 -2.86 11.41
N SER A 94 -11.54 -4.15 11.47
CA SER A 94 -12.30 -4.83 10.41
C SER A 94 -13.64 -4.16 10.06
N ASN A 95 -14.28 -3.49 11.02
CA ASN A 95 -15.59 -2.88 10.85
C ASN A 95 -15.55 -1.39 10.47
N PHE A 96 -14.36 -0.84 10.17
CA PHE A 96 -14.19 0.59 9.92
C PHE A 96 -14.11 0.93 8.43
N PHE A 97 -13.87 -0.05 7.59
CA PHE A 97 -13.67 0.15 6.16
C PHE A 97 -14.81 -0.48 5.37
N ASP A 98 -15.36 0.28 4.44
CA ASP A 98 -16.50 -0.12 3.62
C ASP A 98 -16.05 -1.02 2.47
N GLU A 99 -14.84 -0.79 1.95
CA GLU A 99 -14.31 -1.45 0.76
C GLU A 99 -12.80 -1.70 0.88
N ILE A 100 -12.32 -2.69 0.16
CA ILE A 100 -10.88 -2.96 -0.03
C ILE A 100 -10.61 -3.05 -1.54
N TYR A 101 -9.75 -2.17 -2.04
CA TYR A 101 -9.21 -2.21 -3.40
C TYR A 101 -7.80 -2.77 -3.35
N ASP A 102 -7.67 -4.03 -3.75
CA ASP A 102 -6.43 -4.80 -3.66
C ASP A 102 -5.67 -4.85 -5.00
N ILE A 103 -4.50 -5.45 -4.99
CA ILE A 103 -3.65 -5.57 -6.18
C ILE A 103 -4.31 -6.40 -7.31
N LYS A 104 -5.20 -7.34 -6.99
CA LYS A 104 -5.92 -8.13 -8.00
C LYS A 104 -6.96 -7.28 -8.72
N MET A 105 -7.71 -6.46 -7.98
CA MET A 105 -8.65 -5.49 -8.56
C MET A 105 -7.93 -4.46 -9.43
N ALA A 106 -6.68 -4.12 -9.09
CA ALA A 106 -5.79 -3.28 -9.88
C ALA A 106 -5.12 -4.01 -11.07
N ASN A 107 -5.55 -5.25 -11.40
CA ASN A 107 -4.93 -6.07 -12.45
C ASN A 107 -3.42 -6.26 -12.28
N TYR A 108 -2.95 -6.38 -11.05
CA TYR A 108 -1.54 -6.48 -10.64
C TYR A 108 -0.67 -5.29 -11.07
N ILE A 109 -1.29 -4.15 -11.36
CA ILE A 109 -0.61 -2.87 -11.59
C ILE A 109 -0.46 -2.19 -10.24
N PRO A 110 0.78 -2.02 -9.71
CA PRO A 110 0.95 -1.51 -8.35
C PRO A 110 0.90 0.04 -8.28
N LYS A 111 0.65 0.58 -7.10
CA LYS A 111 1.05 1.94 -6.79
C LYS A 111 2.56 2.09 -7.04
N PRO A 112 3.05 3.20 -7.61
CA PRO A 112 2.39 4.48 -7.91
C PRO A 112 1.87 4.63 -9.36
N GLU A 113 1.59 3.55 -10.09
CA GLU A 113 1.01 3.68 -11.43
C GLU A 113 -0.35 4.37 -11.39
N ILE A 114 -0.64 5.28 -12.34
CA ILE A 114 -1.83 6.13 -12.30
C ILE A 114 -3.13 5.38 -12.60
N ALA A 115 -3.08 4.41 -13.52
CA ALA A 115 -4.26 3.70 -14.01
C ALA A 115 -5.11 3.05 -12.88
N PRO A 116 -4.53 2.41 -11.85
CA PRO A 116 -5.32 1.88 -10.73
C PRO A 116 -6.05 2.96 -9.90
N TYR A 117 -5.53 4.19 -9.82
CA TYR A 117 -6.21 5.29 -9.11
C TYR A 117 -7.45 5.74 -9.88
N GLU A 118 -7.35 5.87 -11.20
CA GLU A 118 -8.50 6.18 -12.06
C GLU A 118 -9.54 5.07 -12.01
N GLN A 119 -9.10 3.80 -11.97
CA GLN A 119 -9.98 2.64 -11.83
C GLN A 119 -10.68 2.62 -10.47
N LEU A 120 -9.96 2.90 -9.36
CA LEU A 120 -10.50 3.02 -8.00
C LEU A 120 -11.62 4.07 -7.96
N ILE A 121 -11.36 5.26 -8.48
CA ILE A 121 -12.32 6.36 -8.54
C ILE A 121 -13.59 5.93 -9.27
N LYS A 122 -13.44 5.34 -10.45
CA LYS A 122 -14.57 4.88 -11.28
C LYS A 122 -15.35 3.76 -10.60
N GLN A 123 -14.65 2.77 -10.06
CA GLN A 123 -15.27 1.57 -9.48
C GLN A 123 -16.12 1.88 -8.26
N PHE A 124 -15.63 2.76 -7.39
CA PHE A 124 -16.33 3.12 -6.15
C PHE A 124 -17.06 4.47 -6.23
N THR A 125 -17.11 5.07 -7.42
CA THR A 125 -17.77 6.38 -7.64
C THR A 125 -17.30 7.41 -6.61
N ILE A 126 -15.98 7.64 -6.57
CA ILE A 126 -15.35 8.56 -5.62
C ILE A 126 -15.31 9.96 -6.21
N GLU A 127 -15.77 10.95 -5.45
CA GLU A 127 -15.54 12.37 -5.74
C GLU A 127 -14.13 12.73 -5.23
N ALA A 128 -13.13 12.64 -6.12
CA ALA A 128 -11.71 12.74 -5.74
C ALA A 128 -11.37 14.04 -5.01
N GLU A 129 -11.97 15.18 -5.42
CA GLU A 129 -11.77 16.50 -4.80
C GLU A 129 -12.30 16.58 -3.35
N SER A 130 -13.21 15.67 -2.97
CA SER A 130 -13.79 15.56 -1.63
C SER A 130 -13.20 14.40 -0.84
N ALA A 131 -12.14 13.75 -1.33
CA ALA A 131 -11.52 12.60 -0.71
C ALA A 131 -10.05 12.86 -0.40
N ALA A 132 -9.54 12.19 0.64
CA ALA A 132 -8.13 12.21 1.02
C ALA A 132 -7.52 10.82 0.91
N MET A 133 -6.28 10.75 0.43
CA MET A 133 -5.49 9.54 0.42
C MET A 133 -4.33 9.63 1.38
N PHE A 134 -4.21 8.62 2.24
CA PHE A 134 -3.14 8.45 3.21
C PHE A 134 -2.21 7.33 2.74
N ASP A 135 -0.91 7.57 2.72
CA ASP A 135 0.09 6.55 2.37
C ASP A 135 1.42 6.86 3.08
N ASP A 136 2.15 5.84 3.47
CA ASP A 136 3.48 5.96 4.10
C ASP A 136 4.60 6.08 3.06
N ILE A 137 4.32 5.77 1.81
CA ILE A 137 5.25 5.91 0.68
C ILE A 137 4.89 7.16 -0.12
N ALA A 138 5.64 8.24 0.06
CA ALA A 138 5.36 9.55 -0.53
C ALA A 138 5.10 9.52 -2.05
N LYS A 139 5.84 8.71 -2.81
CA LYS A 139 5.63 8.57 -4.27
C LYS A 139 4.26 8.01 -4.65
N ASN A 140 3.62 7.23 -3.77
CA ASN A 140 2.27 6.73 -4.03
C ASN A 140 1.22 7.85 -4.00
N LEU A 141 1.52 8.96 -3.34
CA LEU A 141 0.63 10.13 -3.27
C LEU A 141 0.72 11.03 -4.50
N VAL A 142 1.76 10.90 -5.32
CA VAL A 142 1.90 11.70 -6.56
C VAL A 142 0.75 11.46 -7.53
N PRO A 143 0.41 10.23 -7.93
CA PRO A 143 -0.76 9.99 -8.78
C PRO A 143 -2.08 10.30 -8.08
N ALA A 144 -2.21 10.07 -6.77
CA ALA A 144 -3.39 10.44 -6.01
C ALA A 144 -3.69 11.94 -6.13
N LYS A 145 -2.68 12.78 -5.94
CA LYS A 145 -2.80 14.24 -6.12
C LYS A 145 -3.18 14.61 -7.55
N LYS A 146 -2.60 13.95 -8.55
CA LYS A 146 -2.88 14.22 -9.97
C LYS A 146 -4.32 13.90 -10.37
N VAL A 147 -4.95 12.91 -9.74
CA VAL A 147 -6.35 12.55 -10.00
C VAL A 147 -7.35 13.30 -9.09
N GLY A 148 -6.87 14.21 -8.23
CA GLY A 148 -7.71 15.15 -7.49
C GLY A 148 -7.83 14.89 -5.98
N PHE A 149 -7.24 13.82 -5.42
CA PHE A 149 -7.26 13.59 -3.98
C PHE A 149 -6.47 14.64 -3.20
N SER A 150 -6.91 14.95 -1.99
CA SER A 150 -6.01 15.51 -0.98
C SER A 150 -5.01 14.43 -0.56
N SER A 151 -3.72 14.77 -0.53
CA SER A 151 -2.65 13.82 -0.24
C SER A 151 -2.10 14.03 1.17
N VAL A 152 -2.10 12.97 1.98
CA VAL A 152 -1.59 12.97 3.36
C VAL A 152 -0.48 11.95 3.47
N TRP A 153 0.75 12.41 3.63
CA TRP A 153 1.89 11.53 3.83
C TRP A 153 2.08 11.22 5.32
N ILE A 154 2.16 9.92 5.62
CA ILE A 154 2.47 9.43 6.96
C ILE A 154 3.95 9.09 6.98
N ASP A 155 4.78 9.97 7.57
CA ASP A 155 6.21 9.72 7.74
C ASP A 155 6.47 8.63 8.78
N ALA A 156 6.67 7.41 8.30
CA ALA A 156 7.00 6.25 9.13
C ALA A 156 8.52 6.11 9.39
N GLY A 157 9.33 7.10 9.02
CA GLY A 157 10.79 7.11 9.25
C GLY A 157 11.58 6.15 8.35
N TYR A 158 11.09 5.83 7.16
CA TYR A 158 11.79 4.94 6.23
C TYR A 158 12.93 5.65 5.50
N GLU A 159 14.15 5.57 6.02
CA GLU A 159 15.35 6.18 5.44
C GLU A 159 15.66 5.77 3.98
N ASN A 160 15.21 4.58 3.57
CA ASN A 160 15.50 4.02 2.24
C ASN A 160 14.75 4.71 1.07
N PHE A 161 13.86 5.66 1.35
CA PHE A 161 13.01 6.34 0.36
C PHE A 161 13.27 7.85 0.27
N SER A 162 14.42 8.34 0.75
CA SER A 162 14.74 9.77 0.79
C SER A 162 14.63 10.48 -0.57
N ASP A 163 15.10 9.85 -1.66
CA ASP A 163 15.03 10.40 -3.02
C ASP A 163 13.57 10.48 -3.53
N ASP A 164 12.75 9.47 -3.22
CA ASP A 164 11.33 9.44 -3.54
C ASP A 164 10.58 10.54 -2.77
N ILE A 165 10.93 10.78 -1.50
CA ILE A 165 10.34 11.84 -0.67
C ILE A 165 10.62 13.21 -1.27
N GLN A 166 11.89 13.51 -1.57
CA GLN A 166 12.28 14.81 -2.12
C GLN A 166 11.58 15.13 -3.44
N SER A 167 11.47 14.17 -4.34
CA SER A 167 10.80 14.33 -5.63
C SER A 167 9.27 14.46 -5.51
N SER A 168 8.69 13.93 -4.44
CA SER A 168 7.25 13.90 -4.20
C SER A 168 6.72 15.11 -3.43
N LYS A 169 7.58 15.87 -2.74
CA LYS A 169 7.20 16.95 -1.81
C LYS A 169 6.16 17.94 -2.38
N GLN A 170 6.28 18.32 -3.64
CA GLN A 170 5.37 19.28 -4.28
C GLN A 170 3.95 18.71 -4.49
N TYR A 171 3.74 17.42 -4.29
CA TYR A 171 2.46 16.73 -4.43
C TYR A 171 1.81 16.36 -3.09
N LEU A 172 2.45 16.72 -1.96
CA LEU A 172 1.96 16.43 -0.61
C LEU A 172 1.23 17.66 -0.07
N ASP A 173 -0.06 17.50 0.28
CA ASP A 173 -0.83 18.58 0.90
C ASP A 173 -0.60 18.62 2.41
N TYR A 174 -0.44 17.44 3.03
CA TYR A 174 -0.23 17.29 4.46
C TYR A 174 0.83 16.23 4.75
N GLU A 175 1.49 16.39 5.90
CA GLU A 175 2.50 15.48 6.42
C GLU A 175 2.24 15.25 7.91
N THR A 176 2.34 14.00 8.35
CA THR A 176 2.21 13.62 9.76
C THR A 176 3.11 12.41 10.07
N THR A 177 3.57 12.30 11.29
CA THR A 177 4.23 11.10 11.83
C THR A 177 3.26 10.19 12.57
N ASN A 178 2.02 10.67 12.84
CA ASN A 178 1.02 9.93 13.60
C ASN A 178 -0.38 10.18 13.04
N ILE A 179 -0.92 9.18 12.36
CA ILE A 179 -2.26 9.27 11.76
C ILE A 179 -3.35 9.56 12.81
N THR A 180 -3.22 9.01 14.02
CA THR A 180 -4.22 9.20 15.08
C THR A 180 -4.31 10.66 15.51
N GLU A 181 -3.16 11.31 15.77
CA GLU A 181 -3.09 12.72 16.10
C GLU A 181 -3.53 13.63 14.94
N PHE A 182 -3.31 13.21 13.71
CA PHE A 182 -3.76 13.96 12.53
C PHE A 182 -5.29 13.96 12.40
N LEU A 183 -5.96 12.93 12.88
CA LEU A 183 -7.43 12.77 12.78
C LEU A 183 -8.17 13.41 13.97
N GLU A 184 -7.49 13.80 15.07
CA GLU A 184 -8.07 14.52 16.23
C GLU A 184 -8.51 15.93 15.83
#